data_e40096d2ceb5d23173fd762ff8d6a7c3
#
_entry.id   e40096d2ceb5d23173fd762ff8d6a7c3
#
_cell.length_a   1.000
_cell.length_b   1.000
_cell.length_c   1.000
_cell.angle_alpha   90.00
_cell.angle_beta   90.00
_cell.angle_gamma   90.00
#
_symmetry.space_group_name_H-M   'P 1'
#
loop_
_entity.id
_entity.type
_entity.pdbx_description
1 polymer ?
#
loop_
_entity_poly.entity_id
_entity_poly.type
_entity_poly.pdbx_seq_one_letter_code
_entity_poly.pdbx_strand_id
1 'polypeptide(L)'
;MLITGKCHCGNIAFELEWKGDAPEIPARACGCTFCVKHGGVWTSNPNARLTVAVRDAALESKYVFGTRTATFHVCSRCGTVPLVTSEIAKHLYAVVNVNVFENIDPSQLHRATVDFEGEDVESRLARRTRNWIADVRFVDRKNLTTPALRATPPQDEEGK
;
A
#
# COMPACT_ATOMS: atom_id res chain seq x y z
N MET A 1 -7.74 15.25 2.07
CA MET A 1 -7.49 14.80 0.67
C MET A 1 -7.72 13.29 0.61
N LEU A 2 -8.48 12.85 -0.37
CA LEU A 2 -8.71 11.42 -0.59
C LEU A 2 -7.81 10.93 -1.74
N ILE A 3 -6.92 10.01 -1.41
CA ILE A 3 -6.05 9.34 -2.38
C ILE A 3 -6.64 7.98 -2.69
N THR A 4 -6.72 7.63 -3.97
CA THR A 4 -7.19 6.33 -4.41
C THR A 4 -6.08 5.55 -5.07
N GLY A 5 -6.09 4.23 -4.91
CA GLY A 5 -5.13 3.34 -5.53
C GLY A 5 -5.73 1.97 -5.79
N LYS A 6 -5.17 1.27 -6.76
CA LYS A 6 -5.54 -0.11 -7.08
C LYS A 6 -4.40 -0.83 -7.78
N CYS A 7 -4.36 -2.15 -7.68
CA CYS A 7 -3.50 -2.95 -8.53
C CYS A 7 -3.97 -2.83 -10.00
N HIS A 8 -3.13 -3.24 -10.94
CA HIS A 8 -3.42 -3.04 -12.36
C HIS A 8 -4.78 -3.60 -12.80
N CYS A 9 -5.12 -4.81 -12.38
CA CYS A 9 -6.41 -5.42 -12.70
C CYS A 9 -7.57 -4.96 -11.81
N GLY A 10 -7.30 -4.19 -10.75
CA GLY A 10 -8.30 -3.64 -9.83
C GLY A 10 -8.80 -4.62 -8.76
N ASN A 11 -8.23 -5.81 -8.63
CA ASN A 11 -8.64 -6.78 -7.61
C ASN A 11 -8.40 -6.28 -6.18
N ILE A 12 -7.28 -5.60 -5.95
CA ILE A 12 -6.92 -4.97 -4.68
C ILE A 12 -6.99 -3.47 -4.88
N ALA A 13 -7.85 -2.81 -4.12
CA ALA A 13 -8.07 -1.36 -4.21
C ALA A 13 -8.09 -0.74 -2.82
N PHE A 14 -7.77 0.54 -2.72
CA PHE A 14 -7.83 1.25 -1.45
C PHE A 14 -8.23 2.71 -1.62
N GLU A 15 -8.73 3.25 -0.53
CA GLU A 15 -8.94 4.67 -0.30
C GLU A 15 -8.09 5.09 0.89
N LEU A 16 -7.31 6.15 0.72
CA LEU A 16 -6.44 6.71 1.74
C LEU A 16 -6.85 8.15 2.03
N GLU A 17 -7.48 8.35 3.19
CA GLU A 17 -7.78 9.68 3.69
C GLU A 17 -6.52 10.27 4.31
N TRP A 18 -5.92 11.21 3.58
CA TRP A 18 -4.71 11.91 4.02
C TRP A 18 -5.12 13.18 4.74
N LYS A 19 -4.78 13.29 6.02
CA LYS A 19 -5.09 14.48 6.80
C LYS A 19 -4.09 15.59 6.51
N GLY A 20 -4.63 16.78 6.30
CA GLY A 20 -3.88 17.98 5.95
C GLY A 20 -3.78 18.20 4.45
N ASP A 21 -3.45 19.41 4.07
CA ASP A 21 -3.12 19.77 2.69
C ASP A 21 -1.64 19.44 2.47
N ALA A 22 -1.36 18.21 2.08
CA ALA A 22 0.01 17.83 1.80
C ALA A 22 0.37 18.17 0.36
N PRO A 23 1.13 19.23 0.12
CA PRO A 23 1.65 19.48 -1.22
C PRO A 23 2.70 18.46 -1.63
N GLU A 24 3.27 17.75 -0.66
CA GLU A 24 4.32 16.76 -0.87
C GLU A 24 3.99 15.46 -0.13
N ILE A 25 3.89 14.38 -0.89
CA ILE A 25 3.70 13.02 -0.37
C ILE A 25 5.06 12.33 -0.36
N PRO A 26 5.57 11.89 0.80
CA PRO A 26 6.81 11.13 0.85
C PRO A 26 6.68 9.86 0.02
N ALA A 27 7.67 9.57 -0.83
CA ALA A 27 7.71 8.39 -1.68
C ALA A 27 9.07 7.71 -1.49
N ARG A 28 9.11 6.69 -0.64
CA ARG A 28 10.35 6.03 -0.21
C ARG A 28 10.59 4.76 -1.01
N ALA A 29 11.58 4.78 -1.91
CA ALA A 29 12.06 3.61 -2.61
C ALA A 29 12.88 2.75 -1.62
N CYS A 30 12.35 1.59 -1.27
CA CYS A 30 13.00 0.68 -0.34
C CYS A 30 14.12 -0.10 -1.04
N GLY A 31 15.31 -0.14 -0.42
CA GLY A 31 16.49 -0.84 -0.93
C GLY A 31 16.56 -2.33 -0.59
N CYS A 32 15.54 -2.91 0.08
CA CYS A 32 15.57 -4.34 0.38
C CYS A 32 15.50 -5.18 -0.90
N THR A 33 15.99 -6.41 -0.82
CA THR A 33 16.12 -7.31 -1.99
C THR A 33 14.79 -7.56 -2.70
N PHE A 34 13.68 -7.59 -1.99
CA PHE A 34 12.36 -7.79 -2.59
C PHE A 34 11.84 -6.51 -3.27
N CYS A 35 11.88 -5.37 -2.57
CA CYS A 35 11.38 -4.11 -3.12
C CYS A 35 12.15 -3.65 -4.35
N VAL A 36 13.45 -3.86 -4.39
CA VAL A 36 14.28 -3.55 -5.57
C VAL A 36 13.81 -4.34 -6.79
N LYS A 37 13.44 -5.61 -6.62
CA LYS A 37 13.02 -6.47 -7.73
C LYS A 37 11.66 -6.11 -8.33
N HIS A 38 10.73 -5.61 -7.52
CA HIS A 38 9.40 -5.23 -8.01
C HIS A 38 9.14 -3.72 -8.06
N GLY A 39 10.14 -2.90 -7.72
CA GLY A 39 10.02 -1.44 -7.78
C GLY A 39 9.13 -0.84 -6.68
N GLY A 40 9.16 -1.39 -5.48
CA GLY A 40 8.35 -0.91 -4.35
C GLY A 40 8.75 0.48 -3.89
N VAL A 41 7.79 1.42 -3.90
CA VAL A 41 7.94 2.79 -3.40
C VAL A 41 6.79 3.10 -2.45
N TRP A 42 7.10 3.32 -1.19
CA TRP A 42 6.12 3.29 -0.12
C TRP A 42 5.89 4.66 0.50
N THR A 43 4.64 4.92 0.85
CA THR A 43 4.27 6.08 1.66
C THR A 43 3.39 5.69 2.83
N SER A 44 3.40 6.54 3.84
CA SER A 44 2.53 6.44 5.00
C SER A 44 2.39 7.79 5.68
N ASN A 45 1.30 7.95 6.41
CA ASN A 45 1.06 9.05 7.33
C ASN A 45 0.34 8.44 8.55
N PRO A 46 0.91 8.52 9.76
CA PRO A 46 0.33 7.89 10.94
C PRO A 46 -1.07 8.42 11.29
N ASN A 47 -1.42 9.60 10.80
CA ASN A 47 -2.74 10.21 11.01
C ASN A 47 -3.73 9.92 9.86
N ALA A 48 -3.32 9.21 8.84
CA ALA A 48 -4.19 8.83 7.72
C ALA A 48 -5.11 7.67 8.10
N ARG A 49 -6.19 7.50 7.32
CA ARG A 49 -7.06 6.33 7.38
C ARG A 49 -6.98 5.59 6.06
N LEU A 50 -6.72 4.29 6.12
CA LEU A 50 -6.65 3.40 4.97
C LEU A 50 -7.83 2.43 4.99
N THR A 51 -8.61 2.43 3.91
CA THR A 51 -9.69 1.48 3.67
C THR A 51 -9.33 0.63 2.46
N VAL A 52 -9.17 -0.67 2.67
CA VAL A 52 -8.75 -1.63 1.64
C VAL A 52 -9.90 -2.56 1.29
N ALA A 53 -10.06 -2.85 0.02
CA ALA A 53 -11.00 -3.88 -0.45
C ALA A 53 -10.32 -4.82 -1.43
N VAL A 54 -10.52 -6.12 -1.22
CA VAL A 54 -10.08 -7.19 -2.12
C VAL A 54 -11.34 -7.81 -2.73
N ARG A 55 -11.44 -7.80 -4.07
CA ARG A 55 -12.63 -8.32 -4.76
C ARG A 55 -12.71 -9.83 -4.64
N ASP A 56 -11.63 -10.51 -4.99
CA ASP A 56 -11.49 -11.95 -4.94
C ASP A 56 -10.26 -12.31 -4.09
N ALA A 57 -10.51 -12.80 -2.88
CA ALA A 57 -9.47 -13.17 -1.95
C ALA A 57 -8.57 -14.30 -2.47
N ALA A 58 -9.09 -15.16 -3.37
CA ALA A 58 -8.30 -16.22 -3.99
C ALA A 58 -7.20 -15.69 -4.92
N LEU A 59 -7.33 -14.45 -5.38
CA LEU A 59 -6.34 -13.76 -6.22
C LEU A 59 -5.41 -12.84 -5.40
N GLU A 60 -5.48 -12.87 -4.10
CA GLU A 60 -4.53 -12.19 -3.22
C GLU A 60 -3.54 -13.19 -2.65
N SER A 61 -2.25 -12.95 -2.90
CA SER A 61 -1.15 -13.69 -2.29
C SER A 61 -0.52 -12.85 -1.19
N LYS A 62 -0.22 -13.46 -0.06
CA LYS A 62 0.43 -12.81 1.08
C LYS A 62 1.86 -13.32 1.19
N TYR A 63 2.82 -12.47 0.85
CA TYR A 63 4.24 -12.82 0.87
C TYR A 63 4.91 -12.30 2.13
N VAL A 64 5.60 -13.17 2.81
CA VAL A 64 6.32 -12.89 4.07
C VAL A 64 7.73 -13.42 3.96
N PHE A 65 8.72 -12.62 4.34
CA PHE A 65 10.13 -13.02 4.30
C PHE A 65 10.96 -12.27 5.35
N GLY A 66 12.25 -12.60 5.46
CA GLY A 66 13.19 -11.95 6.35
C GLY A 66 12.79 -12.09 7.83
N THR A 67 12.57 -10.98 8.52
CA THR A 67 12.13 -10.97 9.92
C THR A 67 10.72 -11.50 10.11
N ARG A 68 9.96 -11.71 9.03
CA ARG A 68 8.58 -12.20 9.02
C ARG A 68 7.60 -11.30 9.79
N THR A 69 7.91 -10.02 9.88
CA THR A 69 7.09 -9.03 10.61
C THR A 69 6.20 -8.18 9.71
N ALA A 70 6.29 -8.36 8.40
CA ALA A 70 5.48 -7.65 7.42
C ALA A 70 4.89 -8.62 6.40
N THR A 71 3.67 -8.31 5.95
CA THR A 71 2.96 -9.06 4.92
C THR A 71 2.80 -8.17 3.68
N PHE A 72 3.36 -8.61 2.56
CA PHE A 72 3.20 -7.96 1.27
C PHE A 72 1.96 -8.54 0.58
N HIS A 73 0.99 -7.68 0.29
CA HIS A 73 -0.25 -8.06 -0.38
C HIS A 73 -0.04 -7.98 -1.88
N VAL A 74 0.05 -9.15 -2.52
CA VAL A 74 0.36 -9.29 -3.95
C VAL A 74 -0.90 -9.71 -4.68
N CYS A 75 -1.26 -8.99 -5.74
CA CYS A 75 -2.28 -9.47 -6.65
C CYS A 75 -1.71 -10.61 -7.50
N SER A 76 -2.22 -11.84 -7.32
CA SER A 76 -1.73 -12.99 -8.09
C SER A 76 -2.11 -12.93 -9.56
N ARG A 77 -3.09 -12.11 -9.92
CA ARG A 77 -3.53 -11.95 -11.31
C ARG A 77 -2.62 -11.00 -12.11
N CYS A 78 -2.30 -9.82 -11.56
CA CYS A 78 -1.49 -8.83 -12.28
C CYS A 78 -0.07 -8.65 -11.72
N GLY A 79 0.25 -9.26 -10.59
CA GLY A 79 1.58 -9.20 -9.99
C GLY A 79 1.91 -7.92 -9.23
N THR A 80 0.99 -6.97 -9.16
CA THR A 80 1.23 -5.69 -8.47
C THR A 80 1.14 -5.87 -6.94
N VAL A 81 1.93 -5.10 -6.21
CA VAL A 81 1.97 -5.11 -4.74
C VAL A 81 1.46 -3.76 -4.21
N PRO A 82 0.14 -3.57 -3.97
CA PRO A 82 -0.42 -2.28 -3.59
C PRO A 82 -0.10 -1.83 -2.18
N LEU A 83 0.08 -2.75 -1.25
CA LEU A 83 0.29 -2.39 0.16
C LEU A 83 1.06 -3.47 0.92
N VAL A 84 1.59 -3.04 2.05
CA VAL A 84 2.26 -3.91 3.04
C VAL A 84 1.62 -3.63 4.39
N THR A 85 1.33 -4.69 5.14
CA THR A 85 0.82 -4.59 6.51
C THR A 85 1.79 -5.18 7.50
N SER A 86 1.72 -4.71 8.74
CA SER A 86 2.47 -5.25 9.88
C SER A 86 1.57 -5.26 11.09
N GLU A 87 1.37 -6.42 11.69
CA GLU A 87 0.65 -6.55 12.94
C GLU A 87 1.64 -6.44 14.11
N ILE A 88 1.46 -5.44 14.95
CA ILE A 88 2.33 -5.14 16.09
C ILE A 88 1.47 -4.99 17.33
N ALA A 89 1.70 -5.80 18.36
CA ALA A 89 0.91 -5.79 19.58
C ALA A 89 -0.61 -5.85 19.31
N LYS A 90 -1.03 -6.72 18.41
CA LYS A 90 -2.42 -6.93 17.94
C LYS A 90 -3.04 -5.73 17.22
N HIS A 91 -2.24 -4.76 16.82
CA HIS A 91 -2.69 -3.62 16.02
C HIS A 91 -2.11 -3.69 14.61
N LEU A 92 -2.93 -3.40 13.61
CA LEU A 92 -2.53 -3.46 12.19
C LEU A 92 -2.06 -2.09 11.71
N TYR A 93 -0.86 -2.07 11.16
CA TYR A 93 -0.25 -0.91 10.52
C TYR A 93 -0.03 -1.19 9.04
N ALA A 94 -0.01 -0.15 8.21
CA ALA A 94 0.20 -0.31 6.77
C ALA A 94 1.03 0.82 6.15
N VAL A 95 1.64 0.49 5.02
CA VAL A 95 2.14 1.44 4.01
C VAL A 95 1.52 1.09 2.67
N VAL A 96 1.39 2.07 1.80
CA VAL A 96 0.87 1.88 0.44
C VAL A 96 1.92 2.20 -0.61
N ASN A 97 1.82 1.55 -1.75
CA ASN A 97 2.70 1.76 -2.90
C ASN A 97 2.21 2.97 -3.70
N VAL A 98 3.04 4.01 -3.80
CA VAL A 98 2.68 5.22 -4.57
C VAL A 98 2.52 4.94 -6.07
N ASN A 99 3.13 3.87 -6.58
CA ASN A 99 3.04 3.49 -7.99
C ASN A 99 1.63 3.04 -8.40
N VAL A 100 0.76 2.72 -7.45
CA VAL A 100 -0.62 2.30 -7.72
C VAL A 100 -1.64 3.42 -7.50
N PHE A 101 -1.20 4.63 -7.21
CA PHE A 101 -2.08 5.79 -7.07
C PHE A 101 -2.77 6.13 -8.39
N GLU A 102 -4.06 6.44 -8.32
CA GLU A 102 -4.90 6.74 -9.48
C GLU A 102 -5.13 8.24 -9.69
N ASN A 103 -5.11 9.03 -8.62
CA ASN A 103 -5.55 10.43 -8.64
C ASN A 103 -4.51 11.42 -8.11
N ILE A 104 -3.23 11.05 -8.07
CA ILE A 104 -2.15 11.91 -7.58
C ILE A 104 -1.23 12.28 -8.75
N ASP A 105 -0.96 13.57 -8.91
CA ASP A 105 0.03 14.05 -9.86
C ASP A 105 1.43 13.61 -9.37
N PRO A 106 2.27 13.03 -10.26
CA PRO A 106 3.64 12.63 -9.88
C PRO A 106 4.48 13.75 -9.28
N SER A 107 4.20 15.02 -9.62
CA SER A 107 4.90 16.18 -9.05
C SER A 107 4.65 16.36 -7.54
N GLN A 108 3.58 15.77 -7.01
CA GLN A 108 3.28 15.78 -5.58
C GLN A 108 4.10 14.74 -4.78
N LEU A 109 4.79 13.84 -5.46
CA LEU A 109 5.60 12.80 -4.83
C LEU A 109 7.01 13.31 -4.55
N HIS A 110 7.38 13.36 -3.28
CA HIS A 110 8.74 13.66 -2.84
C HIS A 110 9.54 12.36 -2.70
N ARG A 111 10.32 12.04 -3.73
CA ARG A 111 11.03 10.76 -3.84
C ARG A 111 12.33 10.77 -3.05
N ALA A 112 12.56 9.69 -2.30
CA ALA A 112 13.80 9.42 -1.60
C ALA A 112 14.07 7.91 -1.59
N THR A 113 15.33 7.54 -1.43
CA THR A 113 15.72 6.14 -1.19
C THR A 113 15.86 5.91 0.30
N VAL A 114 15.47 4.73 0.77
CA VAL A 114 15.63 4.31 2.16
C VAL A 114 16.21 2.90 2.20
N ASP A 115 17.04 2.64 3.19
CA ASP A 115 17.58 1.32 3.45
C ASP A 115 17.51 1.04 4.96
N PHE A 116 16.79 0.00 5.31
CA PHE A 116 16.62 -0.46 6.68
C PHE A 116 17.31 -1.82 6.92
N GLU A 117 18.21 -2.21 6.02
CA GLU A 117 19.02 -3.41 6.20
C GLU A 117 19.89 -3.27 7.44
N GLY A 118 19.94 -4.32 8.27
CA GLY A 118 20.67 -4.30 9.52
C GLY A 118 19.95 -3.68 10.71
N GLU A 119 18.76 -3.10 10.50
CA GLU A 119 17.91 -2.66 11.60
C GLU A 119 17.40 -3.88 12.39
N ASP A 120 17.56 -3.87 13.72
CA ASP A 120 17.03 -4.96 14.56
C ASP A 120 15.48 -4.95 14.57
N VAL A 121 14.89 -6.06 15.00
CA VAL A 121 13.43 -6.24 14.97
C VAL A 121 12.73 -5.22 15.86
N GLU A 122 13.23 -4.98 17.07
CA GLU A 122 12.63 -4.05 18.02
C GLU A 122 12.59 -2.62 17.46
N SER A 123 13.71 -2.13 16.93
CA SER A 123 13.80 -0.81 16.30
C SER A 123 12.88 -0.70 15.09
N ARG A 124 12.80 -1.74 14.29
CA ARG A 124 11.93 -1.83 13.10
C ARG A 124 10.46 -1.71 13.47
N LEU A 125 10.00 -2.45 14.45
CA LEU A 125 8.61 -2.40 14.90
C LEU A 125 8.28 -1.06 15.56
N ALA A 126 9.21 -0.48 16.33
CA ALA A 126 9.04 0.84 16.93
C ALA A 126 8.93 1.93 15.84
N ARG A 127 9.75 1.87 14.81
CA ARG A 127 9.70 2.81 13.67
C ARG A 127 8.36 2.70 12.93
N ARG A 128 7.87 1.49 12.66
CA ARG A 128 6.58 1.27 12.02
C ARG A 128 5.43 1.83 12.85
N THR A 129 5.45 1.58 14.15
CA THR A 129 4.43 2.10 15.08
C THR A 129 4.33 3.63 15.04
N ARG A 130 5.46 4.34 14.89
CA ARG A 130 5.49 5.80 14.80
C ARG A 130 5.06 6.34 13.44
N ASN A 131 5.40 5.65 12.36
CA ASN A 131 5.38 6.23 11.02
C ASN A 131 4.36 5.63 10.07
N TRP A 132 3.94 4.40 10.30
CA TRP A 132 2.99 3.72 9.43
C TRP A 132 1.55 4.17 9.71
N ILE A 133 0.67 3.96 8.74
CA ILE A 133 -0.75 4.21 8.87
C ILE A 133 -1.29 3.31 9.98
N ALA A 134 -1.91 3.90 11.00
CA ALA A 134 -2.41 3.17 12.18
C ALA A 134 -3.90 2.83 12.11
N ASP A 135 -4.68 3.56 11.31
CA ASP A 135 -6.10 3.27 11.09
C ASP A 135 -6.26 2.55 9.75
N VAL A 136 -6.29 1.21 9.81
CA VAL A 136 -6.35 0.32 8.64
C VAL A 136 -7.58 -0.55 8.73
N ARG A 137 -8.42 -0.54 7.69
CA ARG A 137 -9.66 -1.31 7.62
C ARG A 137 -9.74 -2.07 6.31
N PHE A 138 -10.08 -3.36 6.40
CA PHE A 138 -10.43 -4.18 5.25
C PHE A 138 -11.95 -4.28 5.20
N VAL A 139 -12.54 -3.91 4.05
CA VAL A 139 -13.98 -3.83 3.87
C VAL A 139 -14.40 -4.58 2.61
N ASP A 140 -15.69 -4.85 2.48
CA ASP A 140 -16.27 -5.29 1.23
C ASP A 140 -16.17 -4.16 0.19
N ARG A 141 -15.89 -4.51 -1.06
CA ARG A 141 -15.69 -3.54 -2.15
C ARG A 141 -16.86 -2.56 -2.33
N LYS A 142 -18.09 -3.02 -2.12
CA LYS A 142 -19.29 -2.15 -2.17
C LYS A 142 -19.23 -1.00 -1.17
N ASN A 143 -18.42 -1.13 -0.11
CA ASN A 143 -18.29 -0.13 0.96
C ASN A 143 -17.21 0.91 0.68
N LEU A 144 -16.47 0.81 -0.44
CA LEU A 144 -15.64 1.90 -0.90
C LEU A 144 -16.50 3.08 -1.35
N THR A 145 -16.06 4.31 -1.09
CA THR A 145 -16.81 5.51 -1.44
C THR A 145 -16.62 5.93 -2.89
N THR A 146 -15.47 5.61 -3.47
CA THR A 146 -15.10 5.98 -4.83
C THR A 146 -15.77 5.05 -5.85
N PRO A 147 -16.66 5.56 -6.72
CA PRO A 147 -17.38 4.71 -7.69
C PRO A 147 -16.45 3.93 -8.63
N ALA A 148 -15.38 4.56 -9.11
CA ALA A 148 -14.42 3.93 -10.02
C ALA A 148 -13.72 2.70 -9.38
N LEU A 149 -13.53 2.70 -8.06
CA LEU A 149 -12.94 1.56 -7.35
C LEU A 149 -13.96 0.44 -7.10
N ARG A 150 -15.26 0.78 -7.07
CA ARG A 150 -16.33 -0.23 -6.93
C ARG A 150 -16.62 -0.96 -8.22
N ALA A 151 -16.37 -0.32 -9.36
CA ALA A 151 -16.63 -0.89 -10.67
C ALA A 151 -15.74 -2.11 -10.94
N THR A 152 -16.29 -3.07 -11.67
CA THR A 152 -15.51 -4.17 -12.22
C THR A 152 -14.70 -3.63 -13.40
N PRO A 153 -13.36 -3.75 -13.39
CA PRO A 153 -12.59 -3.39 -14.56
C PRO A 153 -13.04 -4.25 -15.76
N PRO A 154 -12.98 -3.69 -16.98
CA PRO A 154 -13.17 -4.48 -18.19
C PRO A 154 -12.23 -5.67 -18.17
N GLN A 155 -12.74 -6.84 -18.51
CA GLN A 155 -11.95 -8.08 -18.43
C GLN A 155 -10.89 -8.21 -19.53
N ASP A 156 -10.89 -7.33 -20.53
CA ASP A 156 -10.17 -7.50 -21.78
C ASP A 156 -9.38 -6.28 -22.24
N GLU A 157 -9.02 -5.34 -21.37
CA GLU A 157 -8.01 -4.37 -21.76
C GLU A 157 -6.63 -5.01 -21.70
N GLU A 158 -6.27 -5.68 -22.78
CA GLU A 158 -4.86 -5.92 -23.07
C GLU A 158 -4.18 -4.54 -23.12
N GLY A 159 -3.39 -4.25 -22.08
CA GLY A 159 -2.57 -3.05 -22.06
C GLY A 159 -1.66 -3.05 -23.28
N LYS A 160 -1.86 -2.10 -24.13
CA LYS A 160 -0.90 -1.75 -25.19
C LYS A 160 0.20 -0.91 -24.59
#